data_25b0f35c7c49949b0bd14202f3d703d0
#
_entry.id   25b0f35c7c49949b0bd14202f3d703d0
#
_cell.length_a   1.000
_cell.length_b   1.000
_cell.length_c   1.000
_cell.angle_alpha   90.00
_cell.angle_beta   90.00
_cell.angle_gamma   90.00
#
_symmetry.space_group_name_H-M   'P 1'
#
loop_
_entity.id
_entity.type
_entity.pdbx_description
1 polymer ?
#
loop_
_entity_poly.entity_id
_entity_poly.type
_entity_poly.pdbx_seq_one_letter_code
_entity_poly.pdbx_strand_id
1 'polypeptide(L)'
;DLDWNAKGKSNRRLKLNSKEVNALRSLVFNKDVDWDTLFALFARKNVFINNLLMGPDFLKIAIEYYETYYSNVTFADFLWTLRSVYLPLFTVMKARVPEADLYHCASTGYAGILGCMGQYFHRGKLLISEHGIYTREREEELIKADWIGNTYRNIWIQQFKKMSKVAYDRADMVTSLYEYARTLQIELGCPEKKIRITPNGVSVSQWENIPGKQEEDLP
;
A
#
# COMPACT_ATOMS: atom_id res chain seq x y z
N ASP A 1 6.85 -17.10 8.99
CA ASP A 1 8.16 -16.72 9.55
C ASP A 1 8.83 -15.73 8.61
N LEU A 2 8.74 -14.45 8.98
CA LEU A 2 9.56 -13.41 8.35
C LEU A 2 10.95 -13.53 8.96
N ASP A 3 11.82 -14.29 8.31
CA ASP A 3 13.21 -14.45 8.76
C ASP A 3 13.99 -13.15 8.51
N TRP A 4 13.93 -12.24 9.47
CA TRP A 4 14.69 -11.00 9.50
C TRP A 4 16.22 -11.26 9.52
N ASN A 5 16.62 -12.47 9.88
CA ASN A 5 18.00 -12.93 10.00
C ASN A 5 18.45 -13.84 8.86
N ALA A 6 17.64 -14.02 7.81
CA ALA A 6 18.11 -14.72 6.64
C ALA A 6 19.40 -14.03 6.17
N LYS A 7 20.51 -14.48 6.72
CA LYS A 7 21.87 -14.20 6.22
C LYS A 7 21.90 -14.75 4.81
N GLY A 8 21.39 -13.97 3.88
CA GLY A 8 21.47 -14.26 2.47
C GLY A 8 22.94 -14.43 2.12
N LYS A 9 23.39 -15.67 1.99
CA LYS A 9 24.70 -16.04 1.46
C LYS A 9 24.77 -15.72 -0.03
N SER A 10 24.45 -14.51 -0.41
CA SER A 10 24.69 -14.03 -1.76
C SER A 10 25.37 -12.67 -1.68
N ASN A 11 26.69 -12.68 -1.62
CA ASN A 11 27.57 -11.54 -1.92
C ASN A 11 27.42 -11.07 -3.39
N ARG A 12 26.47 -11.60 -4.14
CA ARG A 12 26.20 -11.14 -5.50
C ARG A 12 25.43 -9.84 -5.43
N ARG A 13 26.10 -8.76 -5.81
CA ARG A 13 25.53 -7.44 -6.01
C ARG A 13 24.31 -7.57 -6.92
N LEU A 14 23.12 -7.18 -6.43
CA LEU A 14 21.91 -7.13 -7.24
C LEU A 14 22.15 -6.13 -8.39
N LYS A 15 22.05 -6.62 -9.64
CA LYS A 15 22.12 -5.75 -10.83
C LYS A 15 20.70 -5.47 -11.28
N LEU A 16 20.32 -4.21 -11.26
CA LEU A 16 19.09 -3.71 -11.84
C LEU A 16 19.34 -3.25 -13.28
N ASN A 17 18.38 -3.47 -14.14
CA ASN A 17 18.40 -2.85 -15.47
C ASN A 17 17.83 -1.43 -15.41
N SER A 18 18.00 -0.65 -16.49
CA SER A 18 17.56 0.75 -16.53
C SER A 18 16.04 0.92 -16.29
N LYS A 19 15.22 -0.02 -16.77
CA LYS A 19 13.77 0.03 -16.57
C LYS A 19 13.41 -0.17 -15.08
N GLU A 20 14.06 -1.11 -14.41
CA GLU A 20 13.88 -1.36 -12.97
C GLU A 20 14.34 -0.17 -12.12
N VAL A 21 15.48 0.42 -12.45
CA VAL A 21 15.98 1.64 -11.78
C VAL A 21 15.01 2.80 -11.97
N ASN A 22 14.50 3.01 -13.18
CA ASN A 22 13.53 4.07 -13.47
C ASN A 22 12.19 3.83 -12.74
N ALA A 23 11.72 2.59 -12.63
CA ALA A 23 10.52 2.25 -11.88
C ALA A 23 10.68 2.55 -10.38
N LEU A 24 11.83 2.21 -9.78
CA LEU A 24 12.15 2.57 -8.39
C LEU A 24 12.27 4.09 -8.21
N ARG A 25 12.88 4.77 -9.17
CA ARG A 25 13.00 6.22 -9.15
C ARG A 25 11.63 6.90 -9.24
N SER A 26 10.76 6.48 -10.14
CA SER A 26 9.39 7.03 -10.26
C SER A 26 8.57 6.79 -8.98
N LEU A 27 8.76 5.63 -8.33
CA LEU A 27 8.14 5.32 -7.04
C LEU A 27 8.59 6.31 -5.95
N VAL A 28 9.90 6.60 -5.85
CA VAL A 28 10.45 7.51 -4.83
C VAL A 28 10.04 8.96 -5.11
N PHE A 29 10.08 9.38 -6.37
CA PHE A 29 9.76 10.77 -6.78
C PHE A 29 8.27 11.06 -6.95
N ASN A 30 7.37 10.12 -6.63
CA ASN A 30 5.91 10.28 -6.78
C ASN A 30 5.48 10.68 -8.20
N LYS A 31 6.15 10.14 -9.21
CA LYS A 31 5.80 10.31 -10.62
C LYS A 31 5.09 9.06 -11.11
N ASP A 32 4.65 9.05 -12.36
CA ASP A 32 3.96 7.89 -12.97
C ASP A 32 4.69 6.57 -12.70
N VAL A 33 4.22 5.83 -11.69
CA VAL A 33 4.92 4.64 -11.18
C VAL A 33 4.66 3.45 -12.08
N ASP A 34 5.72 2.85 -12.63
CA ASP A 34 5.64 1.58 -13.37
C ASP A 34 5.52 0.40 -12.39
N TRP A 35 4.30 0.19 -11.88
CA TRP A 35 3.99 -0.88 -10.93
C TRP A 35 4.23 -2.27 -11.50
N ASP A 36 4.01 -2.49 -12.81
CA ASP A 36 4.22 -3.79 -13.44
C ASP A 36 5.69 -4.18 -13.42
N THR A 37 6.58 -3.24 -13.71
CA THR A 37 8.02 -3.46 -13.58
C THR A 37 8.42 -3.73 -12.13
N LEU A 38 7.83 -3.04 -11.15
CA LEU A 38 8.08 -3.30 -9.74
C LEU A 38 7.58 -4.69 -9.32
N PHE A 39 6.37 -5.08 -9.67
CA PHE A 39 5.85 -6.42 -9.37
C PHE A 39 6.74 -7.52 -9.97
N ALA A 40 7.14 -7.38 -11.23
CA ALA A 40 8.06 -8.31 -11.88
C ALA A 40 9.43 -8.36 -11.18
N LEU A 41 9.98 -7.21 -10.77
CA LEU A 41 11.25 -7.13 -10.04
C LEU A 41 11.16 -7.90 -8.71
N PHE A 42 10.14 -7.64 -7.90
CA PHE A 42 10.01 -8.25 -6.58
C PHE A 42 9.59 -9.74 -6.64
N ALA A 43 9.01 -10.22 -7.73
CA ALA A 43 8.77 -11.65 -7.94
C ALA A 43 10.07 -12.47 -8.11
N ARG A 44 11.19 -11.84 -8.44
CA ARG A 44 12.48 -12.53 -8.63
C ARG A 44 13.01 -13.06 -7.29
N LYS A 45 13.41 -14.34 -7.25
CA LYS A 45 13.94 -15.00 -6.04
C LYS A 45 15.22 -14.37 -5.50
N ASN A 46 16.03 -13.78 -6.35
CA ASN A 46 17.33 -13.19 -5.99
C ASN A 46 17.24 -11.73 -5.54
N VAL A 47 16.06 -11.15 -5.45
CA VAL A 47 15.86 -9.80 -4.92
C VAL A 47 15.65 -9.88 -3.41
N PHE A 48 16.67 -9.52 -2.65
CA PHE A 48 16.61 -9.39 -1.20
C PHE A 48 16.41 -7.92 -0.85
N ILE A 49 15.38 -7.62 -0.07
CA ILE A 49 14.95 -6.24 0.22
C ILE A 49 16.07 -5.42 0.85
N ASN A 50 16.78 -5.99 1.84
CA ASN A 50 17.89 -5.30 2.48
C ASN A 50 19.02 -4.98 1.49
N ASN A 51 19.33 -5.91 0.59
CA ASN A 51 20.37 -5.69 -0.43
C ASN A 51 19.94 -4.62 -1.45
N LEU A 52 18.65 -4.52 -1.75
CA LEU A 52 18.11 -3.48 -2.62
C LEU A 52 18.18 -2.12 -1.92
N LEU A 53 17.64 -2.01 -0.70
CA LEU A 53 17.59 -0.76 0.08
C LEU A 53 18.98 -0.24 0.50
N MET A 54 19.99 -1.13 0.56
CA MET A 54 21.40 -0.77 0.83
C MET A 54 22.23 -0.75 -0.44
N GLY A 55 21.63 -1.07 -1.58
CA GLY A 55 22.32 -1.15 -2.86
C GLY A 55 22.62 0.23 -3.45
N PRO A 56 23.61 0.30 -4.37
CA PRO A 56 24.05 1.57 -4.95
C PRO A 56 22.97 2.24 -5.78
N ASP A 57 22.09 1.47 -6.46
CA ASP A 57 21.03 2.04 -7.29
C ASP A 57 19.99 2.76 -6.44
N PHE A 58 19.54 2.14 -5.34
CA PHE A 58 18.60 2.78 -4.41
C PHE A 58 19.25 3.96 -3.68
N LEU A 59 20.50 3.82 -3.27
CA LEU A 59 21.25 4.91 -2.62
C LEU A 59 21.37 6.14 -3.54
N LYS A 60 21.68 5.91 -4.83
CA LYS A 60 21.74 7.00 -5.81
C LYS A 60 20.40 7.74 -5.95
N ILE A 61 19.29 6.99 -6.01
CA ILE A 61 17.95 7.55 -6.05
C ILE A 61 17.65 8.34 -4.76
N ALA A 62 18.04 7.79 -3.61
CA ALA A 62 17.84 8.44 -2.31
C ALA A 62 18.63 9.74 -2.20
N ILE A 63 19.88 9.78 -2.66
CA ILE A 63 20.70 11.01 -2.69
C ILE A 63 20.04 12.06 -3.58
N GLU A 64 19.65 11.71 -4.79
CA GLU A 64 18.98 12.63 -5.71
C GLU A 64 17.68 13.21 -5.12
N TYR A 65 16.88 12.38 -4.45
CA TYR A 65 15.65 12.81 -3.79
C TYR A 65 15.92 13.70 -2.58
N TYR A 66 16.97 13.36 -1.80
CA TYR A 66 17.44 14.18 -0.67
C TYR A 66 17.89 15.56 -1.13
N GLU A 67 18.78 15.65 -2.11
CA GLU A 67 19.29 16.91 -2.64
C GLU A 67 18.18 17.80 -3.20
N THR A 68 17.15 17.18 -3.78
CA THR A 68 16.03 17.93 -4.38
C THR A 68 15.06 18.49 -3.33
N TYR A 69 14.77 17.74 -2.25
CA TYR A 69 13.65 18.07 -1.37
C TYR A 69 13.98 18.14 0.13
N TYR A 70 15.10 17.57 0.57
CA TYR A 70 15.40 17.35 1.99
C TYR A 70 16.82 17.77 2.39
N SER A 71 17.49 18.62 1.62
CA SER A 71 18.86 19.07 1.88
C SER A 71 19.03 19.85 3.19
N ASN A 72 17.92 20.27 3.81
CA ASN A 72 17.90 21.00 5.07
C ASN A 72 17.88 20.10 6.33
N VAL A 73 17.90 18.78 6.18
CA VAL A 73 17.91 17.82 7.28
C VAL A 73 19.14 16.90 7.20
N THR A 74 19.39 16.12 8.25
CA THR A 74 20.50 15.15 8.27
C THR A 74 20.25 14.02 7.26
N PHE A 75 21.20 13.76 6.37
CA PHE A 75 21.08 12.69 5.38
C PHE A 75 20.83 11.31 6.01
N ALA A 76 21.46 11.03 7.15
CA ALA A 76 21.27 9.76 7.85
C ALA A 76 19.81 9.57 8.29
N ASP A 77 19.20 10.57 8.92
CA ASP A 77 17.81 10.50 9.38
C ASP A 77 16.83 10.38 8.21
N PHE A 78 17.09 11.16 7.14
CA PHE A 78 16.33 11.05 5.90
C PHE A 78 16.42 9.64 5.30
N LEU A 79 17.61 9.06 5.17
CA LEU A 79 17.82 7.74 4.58
C LEU A 79 17.13 6.64 5.40
N TRP A 80 17.21 6.71 6.74
CA TRP A 80 16.52 5.77 7.61
C TRP A 80 15.01 5.89 7.48
N THR A 81 14.49 7.12 7.42
CA THR A 81 13.06 7.37 7.19
C THR A 81 12.62 6.80 5.84
N LEU A 82 13.34 7.11 4.78
CA LEU A 82 13.02 6.61 3.43
C LEU A 82 12.98 5.07 3.38
N ARG A 83 13.93 4.42 4.03
CA ARG A 83 13.95 2.96 4.17
C ARG A 83 12.76 2.45 4.95
N SER A 84 12.39 3.10 6.05
CA SER A 84 11.22 2.72 6.86
C SER A 84 9.93 2.80 6.08
N VAL A 85 9.79 3.77 5.18
CA VAL A 85 8.63 3.93 4.29
C VAL A 85 8.53 2.79 3.27
N TYR A 86 9.65 2.41 2.65
CA TYR A 86 9.64 1.44 1.55
C TYR A 86 9.78 -0.02 1.99
N LEU A 87 10.36 -0.28 3.15
CA LEU A 87 10.55 -1.65 3.66
C LEU A 87 9.23 -2.44 3.75
N PRO A 88 8.14 -1.91 4.35
CA PRO A 88 6.87 -2.63 4.39
C PRO A 88 6.29 -2.88 3.00
N LEU A 89 6.31 -1.90 2.10
CA LEU A 89 5.83 -2.06 0.74
C LEU A 89 6.59 -3.16 -0.01
N PHE A 90 7.92 -3.14 0.05
CA PHE A 90 8.76 -4.13 -0.62
C PHE A 90 8.57 -5.52 -0.02
N THR A 91 8.31 -5.61 1.29
CA THR A 91 7.98 -6.87 1.97
C THR A 91 6.67 -7.45 1.42
N VAL A 92 5.64 -6.61 1.28
CA VAL A 92 4.35 -7.01 0.69
C VAL A 92 4.55 -7.46 -0.76
N MET A 93 5.32 -6.73 -1.57
CA MET A 93 5.59 -7.11 -2.96
C MET A 93 6.41 -8.40 -3.11
N LYS A 94 7.05 -8.90 -2.04
CA LYS A 94 7.69 -10.23 -2.01
C LYS A 94 6.73 -11.37 -1.70
N ALA A 95 5.52 -11.08 -1.27
CA ALA A 95 4.54 -12.10 -0.95
C ALA A 95 4.11 -12.86 -2.21
N ARG A 96 3.81 -14.15 -2.02
CA ARG A 96 3.18 -14.95 -3.06
C ARG A 96 1.68 -14.80 -2.96
N VAL A 97 1.07 -14.29 -4.01
CA VAL A 97 -0.38 -14.21 -4.10
C VAL A 97 -0.88 -15.49 -4.77
N PRO A 98 -1.84 -16.21 -4.18
CA PRO A 98 -2.41 -17.40 -4.80
C PRO A 98 -3.19 -17.03 -6.07
N GLU A 99 -3.30 -17.98 -7.00
CA GLU A 99 -4.15 -17.84 -8.18
C GLU A 99 -5.63 -17.88 -7.75
N ALA A 100 -6.40 -16.91 -8.25
CA ALA A 100 -7.83 -16.81 -8.01
C ALA A 100 -8.51 -16.02 -9.14
N ASP A 101 -9.80 -16.28 -9.34
CA ASP A 101 -10.61 -15.55 -10.31
C ASP A 101 -10.95 -14.12 -9.81
N LEU A 102 -11.06 -13.94 -8.49
CA LEU A 102 -11.39 -12.69 -7.85
C LEU A 102 -10.51 -12.44 -6.62
N TYR A 103 -9.91 -11.28 -6.55
CA TYR A 103 -9.23 -10.74 -5.38
C TYR A 103 -10.11 -9.68 -4.74
N HIS A 104 -10.53 -9.93 -3.52
CA HIS A 104 -11.33 -9.00 -2.75
C HIS A 104 -10.49 -8.40 -1.63
N CYS A 105 -10.27 -7.09 -1.69
CA CYS A 105 -9.53 -6.32 -0.69
C CYS A 105 -10.48 -5.47 0.13
N ALA A 106 -10.43 -5.61 1.46
CA ALA A 106 -11.27 -4.84 2.39
C ALA A 106 -10.82 -3.36 2.54
N SER A 107 -9.69 -3.00 1.93
CA SER A 107 -9.19 -1.62 1.86
C SER A 107 -8.20 -1.48 0.71
N THR A 108 -7.81 -0.26 0.42
CA THR A 108 -6.63 0.05 -0.42
C THR A 108 -5.32 -0.21 0.37
N GLY A 109 -4.26 0.51 0.12
CA GLY A 109 -3.01 0.34 0.86
C GLY A 109 -2.32 -0.99 0.57
N TYR A 110 -1.77 -1.64 1.59
CA TYR A 110 -1.02 -2.90 1.42
C TYR A 110 -1.90 -4.05 0.92
N ALA A 111 -3.14 -4.13 1.36
CA ALA A 111 -4.10 -5.11 0.84
C ALA A 111 -4.39 -4.88 -0.64
N GLY A 112 -4.60 -3.63 -1.03
CA GLY A 112 -4.76 -3.23 -2.44
C GLY A 112 -3.54 -3.59 -3.30
N ILE A 113 -2.31 -3.44 -2.79
CA ILE A 113 -1.10 -3.87 -3.50
C ILE A 113 -1.11 -5.38 -3.75
N LEU A 114 -1.49 -6.20 -2.76
CA LEU A 114 -1.62 -7.65 -2.95
C LEU A 114 -2.68 -7.99 -4.01
N GLY A 115 -3.83 -7.31 -3.98
CA GLY A 115 -4.86 -7.47 -5.01
C GLY A 115 -4.36 -7.08 -6.41
N CYS A 116 -3.63 -5.98 -6.53
CA CYS A 116 -3.00 -5.56 -7.79
C CYS A 116 -1.98 -6.58 -8.30
N MET A 117 -1.20 -7.20 -7.39
CA MET A 117 -0.28 -8.28 -7.75
C MET A 117 -1.04 -9.52 -8.24
N GLY A 118 -2.13 -9.91 -7.58
CA GLY A 118 -2.98 -11.01 -8.01
C GLY A 118 -3.51 -10.79 -9.42
N GLN A 119 -4.06 -9.62 -9.70
CA GLN A 119 -4.51 -9.24 -11.04
C GLN A 119 -3.35 -9.26 -12.05
N TYR A 120 -2.19 -8.74 -11.70
CA TYR A 120 -1.02 -8.70 -12.59
C TYR A 120 -0.52 -10.10 -12.97
N PHE A 121 -0.37 -11.00 -11.98
CA PHE A 121 0.22 -12.32 -12.20
C PHE A 121 -0.77 -13.35 -12.73
N HIS A 122 -2.04 -13.28 -12.30
CA HIS A 122 -3.03 -14.33 -12.54
C HIS A 122 -4.24 -13.85 -13.36
N ARG A 123 -4.30 -12.54 -13.70
CA ARG A 123 -5.39 -11.94 -14.49
C ARG A 123 -6.78 -12.05 -13.86
N GLY A 124 -6.86 -12.29 -12.55
CA GLY A 124 -8.10 -12.27 -11.80
C GLY A 124 -8.70 -10.87 -11.71
N LYS A 125 -9.97 -10.78 -11.34
CA LYS A 125 -10.66 -9.51 -11.10
C LYS A 125 -10.26 -8.93 -9.74
N LEU A 126 -10.33 -7.60 -9.62
CA LEU A 126 -10.03 -6.91 -8.36
C LEU A 126 -11.25 -6.13 -7.88
N LEU A 127 -11.76 -6.51 -6.71
CA LEU A 127 -12.78 -5.80 -5.95
C LEU A 127 -12.15 -5.15 -4.72
N ILE A 128 -12.43 -3.88 -4.52
CA ILE A 128 -12.04 -3.17 -3.29
C ILE A 128 -13.30 -2.75 -2.55
N SER A 129 -13.40 -3.13 -1.28
CA SER A 129 -14.48 -2.69 -0.39
C SER A 129 -13.90 -1.85 0.73
N GLU A 130 -14.11 -0.54 0.69
CA GLU A 130 -13.65 0.35 1.76
C GLU A 130 -14.77 0.65 2.74
N HIS A 131 -14.54 0.32 4.01
CA HIS A 131 -15.40 0.67 5.13
C HIS A 131 -15.00 2.02 5.76
N GLY A 132 -13.73 2.39 5.64
CA GLY A 132 -13.15 3.70 5.90
C GLY A 132 -12.20 4.06 4.77
N ILE A 133 -11.83 5.32 4.63
CA ILE A 133 -10.90 5.76 3.58
C ILE A 133 -9.47 5.62 4.09
N TYR A 134 -8.81 4.50 3.71
CA TYR A 134 -7.49 4.11 4.19
C TYR A 134 -6.48 5.28 4.19
N THR A 135 -6.38 6.03 3.11
CA THR A 135 -5.43 7.15 2.99
C THR A 135 -5.70 8.23 4.03
N ARG A 136 -6.98 8.55 4.27
CA ARG A 136 -7.39 9.57 5.26
C ARG A 136 -7.09 9.11 6.69
N GLU A 137 -7.41 7.88 7.00
CA GLU A 137 -7.12 7.30 8.32
C GLU A 137 -5.62 7.30 8.61
N ARG A 138 -4.81 6.90 7.64
CA ARG A 138 -3.34 6.93 7.79
C ARG A 138 -2.79 8.36 7.90
N GLU A 139 -3.33 9.30 7.15
CA GLU A 139 -2.96 10.71 7.24
C GLU A 139 -3.27 11.28 8.64
N GLU A 140 -4.45 11.01 9.18
CA GLU A 140 -4.83 11.42 10.53
C GLU A 140 -3.94 10.80 11.62
N GLU A 141 -3.64 9.51 11.51
CA GLU A 141 -2.72 8.84 12.43
C GLU A 141 -1.32 9.47 12.40
N LEU A 142 -0.80 9.78 11.20
CA LEU A 142 0.50 10.43 11.06
C LEU A 142 0.52 11.85 11.63
N ILE A 143 -0.60 12.57 11.54
CA ILE A 143 -0.72 13.91 12.13
C ILE A 143 -0.67 13.84 13.66
N LYS A 144 -1.26 12.81 14.25
CA LYS A 144 -1.31 12.57 15.70
C LYS A 144 -0.05 11.89 16.25
N ALA A 145 0.81 11.36 15.37
CA ALA A 145 1.98 10.58 15.79
C ALA A 145 3.15 11.48 16.23
N ASP A 146 3.63 11.29 17.46
CA ASP A 146 4.78 12.02 18.00
C ASP A 146 6.13 11.51 17.48
N TRP A 147 6.18 10.24 17.01
CA TRP A 147 7.41 9.59 16.55
C TRP A 147 7.87 10.02 15.15
N ILE A 148 7.00 10.71 14.39
CA ILE A 148 7.30 11.23 13.06
C ILE A 148 7.50 12.74 13.12
N GLY A 149 8.69 13.20 12.78
CA GLY A 149 8.96 14.63 12.59
C GLY A 149 8.12 15.18 11.43
N ASN A 150 7.59 16.40 11.59
CA ASN A 150 6.77 17.08 10.59
C ASN A 150 7.39 17.07 9.19
N THR A 151 8.71 17.15 9.11
CA THR A 151 9.47 17.16 7.86
C THR A 151 9.30 15.90 7.02
N TYR A 152 9.17 14.74 7.67
CA TYR A 152 9.09 13.44 6.97
C TYR A 152 7.68 12.92 6.79
N ARG A 153 6.69 13.54 7.44
CA ARG A 153 5.29 13.11 7.36
C ARG A 153 4.79 13.01 5.93
N ASN A 154 5.19 13.97 5.09
CA ASN A 154 4.77 13.98 3.69
C ASN A 154 5.27 12.77 2.89
N ILE A 155 6.44 12.20 3.17
CA ILE A 155 6.94 10.98 2.49
C ILE A 155 5.97 9.82 2.70
N TRP A 156 5.51 9.64 3.94
CA TRP A 156 4.53 8.61 4.31
C TRP A 156 3.17 8.84 3.65
N ILE A 157 2.67 10.07 3.71
CA ILE A 157 1.36 10.43 3.11
C ILE A 157 1.39 10.15 1.60
N GLN A 158 2.42 10.59 0.91
CA GLN A 158 2.57 10.33 -0.53
C GLN A 158 2.68 8.83 -0.84
N GLN A 159 3.32 8.06 0.02
CA GLN A 159 3.37 6.61 -0.13
C GLN A 159 1.98 5.97 -0.04
N PHE A 160 1.17 6.35 0.95
CA PHE A 160 -0.19 5.84 1.09
C PHE A 160 -1.09 6.26 -0.08
N LYS A 161 -0.99 7.51 -0.53
CA LYS A 161 -1.72 8.01 -1.71
C LYS A 161 -1.38 7.20 -2.97
N LYS A 162 -0.11 6.88 -3.20
CA LYS A 162 0.31 6.06 -4.36
C LYS A 162 -0.27 4.64 -4.31
N MET A 163 -0.27 4.01 -3.14
CA MET A 163 -0.84 2.67 -2.97
C MET A 163 -2.35 2.66 -3.22
N SER A 164 -3.07 3.65 -2.69
CA SER A 164 -4.51 3.78 -2.95
C SER A 164 -4.80 4.08 -4.41
N LYS A 165 -4.03 4.97 -5.01
CA LYS A 165 -4.21 5.33 -6.43
C LYS A 165 -4.06 4.13 -7.37
N VAL A 166 -3.01 3.32 -7.22
CA VAL A 166 -2.84 2.13 -8.07
C VAL A 166 -3.93 1.10 -7.83
N ALA A 167 -4.38 0.94 -6.58
CA ALA A 167 -5.47 0.04 -6.24
C ALA A 167 -6.77 0.47 -6.94
N TYR A 168 -7.12 1.74 -6.89
CA TYR A 168 -8.28 2.29 -7.61
C TYR A 168 -8.15 2.18 -9.13
N ASP A 169 -6.97 2.47 -9.68
CA ASP A 169 -6.75 2.38 -11.13
C ASP A 169 -6.92 0.95 -11.64
N ARG A 170 -6.50 -0.03 -10.87
CA ARG A 170 -6.55 -1.45 -11.24
C ARG A 170 -7.85 -2.14 -10.86
N ALA A 171 -8.58 -1.66 -9.86
CA ALA A 171 -9.83 -2.26 -9.47
C ALA A 171 -10.82 -2.34 -10.64
N ASP A 172 -11.50 -3.47 -10.77
CA ASP A 172 -12.66 -3.61 -11.66
C ASP A 172 -13.90 -2.94 -11.03
N MET A 173 -14.01 -3.01 -9.71
CA MET A 173 -15.06 -2.36 -8.93
C MET A 173 -14.54 -1.92 -7.56
N VAL A 174 -15.07 -0.81 -7.07
CA VAL A 174 -14.84 -0.28 -5.73
C VAL A 174 -16.18 -0.11 -5.05
N THR A 175 -16.33 -0.55 -3.81
CA THR A 175 -17.54 -0.30 -3.03
C THR A 175 -17.30 0.76 -1.96
N SER A 176 -18.31 1.56 -1.71
CA SER A 176 -18.34 2.61 -0.71
C SER A 176 -19.59 2.49 0.15
N LEU A 177 -19.52 2.85 1.43
CA LEU A 177 -20.67 2.71 2.33
C LEU A 177 -21.72 3.81 2.13
N TYR A 178 -21.31 5.02 1.74
CA TYR A 178 -22.17 6.19 1.62
C TYR A 178 -21.57 7.23 0.67
N GLU A 179 -22.41 8.20 0.25
CA GLU A 179 -22.06 9.17 -0.79
C GLU A 179 -20.84 10.03 -0.46
N TYR A 180 -20.68 10.45 0.80
CA TYR A 180 -19.51 11.24 1.19
C TYR A 180 -18.21 10.44 1.06
N ALA A 181 -18.20 9.15 1.44
CA ALA A 181 -17.03 8.29 1.23
C ALA A 181 -16.69 8.12 -0.26
N ARG A 182 -17.73 8.00 -1.11
CA ARG A 182 -17.57 8.00 -2.58
C ARG A 182 -16.89 9.28 -3.08
N THR A 183 -17.29 10.44 -2.59
CA THR A 183 -16.67 11.73 -2.94
C THR A 183 -15.17 11.73 -2.61
N LEU A 184 -14.83 11.29 -1.40
CA LEU A 184 -13.42 11.18 -0.98
C LEU A 184 -12.62 10.19 -1.85
N GLN A 185 -13.20 9.06 -2.25
CA GLN A 185 -12.56 8.11 -3.16
C GLN A 185 -12.28 8.76 -4.52
N ILE A 186 -13.20 9.56 -5.05
CA ILE A 186 -13.01 10.30 -6.32
C ILE A 186 -11.88 11.32 -6.18
N GLU A 187 -11.85 12.08 -5.08
CA GLU A 187 -10.78 13.05 -4.79
C GLU A 187 -9.40 12.38 -4.70
N LEU A 188 -9.34 11.14 -4.21
CA LEU A 188 -8.13 10.33 -4.14
C LEU A 188 -7.79 9.63 -5.48
N GLY A 189 -8.57 9.91 -6.52
CA GLY A 189 -8.30 9.48 -7.88
C GLY A 189 -8.96 8.16 -8.28
N CYS A 190 -9.98 7.70 -7.54
CA CYS A 190 -10.80 6.57 -7.98
C CYS A 190 -11.70 7.00 -9.15
N PRO A 191 -11.70 6.27 -10.28
CA PRO A 191 -12.63 6.55 -11.37
C PRO A 191 -14.07 6.36 -10.92
N GLU A 192 -14.90 7.40 -11.02
CA GLU A 192 -16.29 7.42 -10.55
C GLU A 192 -17.12 6.22 -11.04
N LYS A 193 -16.95 5.86 -12.31
CA LYS A 193 -17.66 4.74 -12.95
C LYS A 193 -17.43 3.38 -12.30
N LYS A 194 -16.36 3.23 -11.51
CA LYS A 194 -16.01 1.98 -10.81
C LYS A 194 -16.67 1.88 -9.44
N ILE A 195 -17.14 3.00 -8.88
CA ILE A 195 -17.67 3.05 -7.52
C ILE A 195 -19.13 2.61 -7.49
N ARG A 196 -19.45 1.76 -6.50
CA ARG A 196 -20.82 1.37 -6.14
C ARG A 196 -21.05 1.61 -4.66
N ILE A 197 -22.16 2.23 -4.32
CA ILE A 197 -22.56 2.43 -2.93
C ILE A 197 -23.26 1.15 -2.45
N THR A 198 -22.75 0.59 -1.36
CA THR A 198 -23.27 -0.59 -0.69
C THR A 198 -23.42 -0.26 0.80
N PRO A 199 -24.53 0.39 1.19
CA PRO A 199 -24.69 0.83 2.56
C PRO A 199 -24.78 -0.35 3.52
N ASN A 200 -24.23 -0.18 4.72
CA ASN A 200 -24.44 -1.12 5.82
C ASN A 200 -25.89 -1.02 6.30
N GLY A 201 -26.41 -2.11 6.81
CA GLY A 201 -27.73 -2.16 7.40
C GLY A 201 -28.03 -3.54 7.98
N VAL A 202 -29.01 -3.57 8.86
CA VAL A 202 -29.58 -4.80 9.40
C VAL A 202 -31.07 -4.82 9.14
N SER A 203 -31.62 -5.97 8.81
CA SER A 203 -33.06 -6.13 8.71
C SER A 203 -33.65 -6.23 10.11
N VAL A 204 -34.30 -5.18 10.58
CA VAL A 204 -34.92 -5.14 11.92
C VAL A 204 -35.93 -6.28 12.09
N SER A 205 -36.67 -6.62 11.04
CA SER A 205 -37.65 -7.73 11.06
C SER A 205 -37.05 -9.11 11.41
N GLN A 206 -35.76 -9.32 11.17
CA GLN A 206 -35.08 -10.55 11.58
C GLN A 206 -34.84 -10.63 13.09
N TRP A 207 -34.93 -9.49 13.78
CA TRP A 207 -34.63 -9.33 15.20
C TRP A 207 -35.90 -9.10 16.06
N GLU A 208 -37.05 -8.80 15.43
CA GLU A 208 -38.30 -8.51 16.12
C GLU A 208 -38.83 -9.66 16.97
N ASN A 209 -38.47 -10.91 16.64
CA ASN A 209 -38.93 -12.11 17.32
C ASN A 209 -37.90 -12.72 18.27
N ILE A 210 -36.79 -12.01 18.54
CA ILE A 210 -35.83 -12.49 19.53
C ILE A 210 -36.39 -12.21 20.93
N PRO A 211 -36.62 -13.25 21.77
CA PRO A 211 -37.09 -13.04 23.12
C PRO A 211 -36.06 -12.19 23.88
N GLY A 212 -36.58 -11.18 24.59
CA GLY A 212 -35.73 -10.38 25.50
C GLY A 212 -35.06 -11.27 26.52
N LYS A 213 -33.87 -10.87 26.99
CA LYS A 213 -33.20 -11.56 28.09
C LYS A 213 -34.14 -11.68 29.29
N GLN A 214 -34.29 -12.90 29.82
CA GLN A 214 -34.97 -13.15 31.09
C GLN A 214 -34.02 -12.76 32.25
N GLU A 215 -34.59 -12.47 33.42
CA GLU A 215 -33.78 -12.11 34.60
C GLU A 215 -32.76 -13.20 34.96
N GLU A 216 -33.06 -14.45 34.64
CA GLU A 216 -32.20 -15.63 34.86
C GLU A 216 -30.97 -15.66 33.90
N ASP A 217 -30.96 -14.87 32.81
CA ASP A 217 -29.86 -14.78 31.82
C ASP A 217 -28.85 -13.67 32.18
N LEU A 218 -29.05 -12.97 33.30
CA LEU A 218 -28.13 -11.92 33.76
C LEU A 218 -27.07 -12.53 34.65
N PRO A 219 -25.77 -12.17 34.50
CA PRO A 219 -24.67 -12.72 35.32
C PRO A 219 -24.74 -12.25 36.77
#